data_4e5fe4804a9995e6dc7601198db7a924
#
_entry.id   4e5fe4804a9995e6dc7601198db7a924
#
_cell.length_a   1.000
_cell.length_b   1.000
_cell.length_c   1.000
_cell.angle_alpha   90.00
_cell.angle_beta   90.00
_cell.angle_gamma   90.00
#
_symmetry.space_group_name_H-M   'P 1'
#
loop_
_entity.id
_entity.type
_entity.pdbx_description
1 polymer ?
#
loop_
_entity_poly.entity_id
_entity_poly.type
_entity_poly.pdbx_seq_one_letter_code
_entity_poly.pdbx_strand_id
1 'polypeptide(L)'
;MDYFENFPMSDNVVRSRELAHQIAAQNHNRYVEHIHFIYAMYNIDCVCSQILHEEGLMPVAIVSEIGKLEKVDTLSEPEESNETKLMFDDARRIALICKKDCIYTEHLLLASVFYKNSSMYKFLSRNISLQSMLNNLDRSMNINNILDNIKNIPSAGQGGGPASKQSSASQLPQELNDLGVDFTQRARDGKIDPIIGRKEEIERIIEILCRKTKNNPVLIGEPGVGKSAVVEGLAREIVAGNVPELLKNKIVFSLDIGSLVAGTKYRGELEQRLKSAIEAIIRQGNIIVFIDELHTL
;
A
#
# COMPACT_ATOMS: atom_id res chain seq x y z
N MET A 1 -4.81 -18.54 4.98
CA MET A 1 -5.65 -18.12 3.84
C MET A 1 -5.49 -16.63 3.76
N ASP A 2 -4.78 -16.15 2.76
CA ASP A 2 -4.50 -14.73 2.60
C ASP A 2 -5.80 -13.98 2.30
N TYR A 3 -6.31 -13.28 3.32
CA TYR A 3 -7.45 -12.37 3.16
C TYR A 3 -7.17 -11.28 2.11
N PHE A 4 -5.89 -11.14 1.71
CA PHE A 4 -5.41 -10.11 0.80
C PHE A 4 -5.23 -10.56 -0.65
N GLU A 5 -5.05 -11.85 -0.94
CA GLU A 5 -4.98 -12.35 -2.33
C GLU A 5 -6.35 -12.42 -3.02
N ASN A 6 -7.46 -12.43 -2.26
CA ASN A 6 -8.81 -12.61 -2.76
C ASN A 6 -9.75 -11.42 -2.48
N PHE A 7 -9.23 -10.18 -2.36
CA PHE A 7 -10.14 -9.05 -2.27
C PHE A 7 -10.92 -8.91 -3.57
N PRO A 8 -12.27 -8.93 -3.55
CA PRO A 8 -13.07 -8.99 -4.75
C PRO A 8 -12.82 -7.80 -5.68
N MET A 9 -12.95 -8.04 -6.97
CA MET A 9 -12.94 -7.03 -8.02
C MET A 9 -14.32 -6.96 -8.67
N SER A 10 -14.80 -5.75 -8.97
CA SER A 10 -16.04 -5.58 -9.73
C SER A 10 -15.87 -6.12 -11.16
N ASP A 11 -16.98 -6.47 -11.81
CA ASP A 11 -16.98 -6.97 -13.18
C ASP A 11 -16.24 -6.04 -14.15
N ASN A 12 -16.40 -4.72 -13.99
CA ASN A 12 -15.72 -3.74 -14.80
C ASN A 12 -14.19 -3.71 -14.55
N VAL A 13 -13.73 -4.00 -13.34
CA VAL A 13 -12.28 -4.15 -13.07
C VAL A 13 -11.73 -5.42 -13.71
N VAL A 14 -12.46 -6.53 -13.61
CA VAL A 14 -12.07 -7.81 -14.27
C VAL A 14 -11.99 -7.61 -15.78
N ARG A 15 -13.02 -7.03 -16.40
CA ARG A 15 -13.04 -6.72 -17.84
C ARG A 15 -11.91 -5.77 -18.25
N SER A 16 -11.63 -4.74 -17.43
CA SER A 16 -10.52 -3.81 -17.69
C SER A 16 -9.18 -4.53 -17.68
N ARG A 17 -8.99 -5.48 -16.74
CA ARG A 17 -7.78 -6.28 -16.63
C ARG A 17 -7.56 -7.17 -17.84
N GLU A 18 -8.59 -7.91 -18.25
CA GLU A 18 -8.55 -8.75 -19.44
C GLU A 18 -8.23 -7.92 -20.71
N LEU A 19 -8.92 -6.79 -20.88
CA LEU A 19 -8.68 -5.91 -22.01
C LEU A 19 -7.28 -5.28 -21.99
N ALA A 20 -6.77 -4.89 -20.82
CA ALA A 20 -5.42 -4.36 -20.67
C ALA A 20 -4.35 -5.39 -21.09
N HIS A 21 -4.51 -6.65 -20.71
CA HIS A 21 -3.65 -7.76 -21.18
C HIS A 21 -3.70 -7.94 -22.69
N GLN A 22 -4.92 -7.93 -23.28
CA GLN A 22 -5.09 -8.02 -24.72
C GLN A 22 -4.41 -6.87 -25.47
N ILE A 23 -4.57 -5.63 -24.97
CA ILE A 23 -3.95 -4.45 -25.57
C ILE A 23 -2.42 -4.55 -25.51
N ALA A 24 -1.85 -4.95 -24.38
CA ALA A 24 -0.41 -5.11 -24.21
C ALA A 24 0.13 -6.20 -25.17
N ALA A 25 -0.56 -7.35 -25.29
CA ALA A 25 -0.21 -8.43 -26.21
C ALA A 25 -0.27 -7.98 -27.66
N GLN A 26 -1.33 -7.28 -28.10
CA GLN A 26 -1.48 -6.76 -29.46
C GLN A 26 -0.41 -5.73 -29.85
N ASN A 27 0.10 -4.98 -28.88
CA ASN A 27 1.16 -4.00 -29.09
C ASN A 27 2.56 -4.59 -28.88
N HIS A 28 2.68 -5.88 -28.60
CA HIS A 28 3.94 -6.58 -28.30
C HIS A 28 4.69 -5.95 -27.11
N ASN A 29 3.96 -5.36 -26.14
CA ASN A 29 4.57 -4.78 -24.98
C ASN A 29 5.07 -5.86 -24.02
N ARG A 30 6.24 -5.62 -23.41
CA ARG A 30 6.87 -6.56 -22.47
C ARG A 30 6.03 -6.80 -21.22
N TYR A 31 5.39 -5.73 -20.72
CA TYR A 31 4.58 -5.74 -19.51
C TYR A 31 3.22 -5.08 -19.74
N VAL A 32 2.26 -5.47 -18.91
CA VAL A 32 1.00 -4.74 -18.77
C VAL A 32 1.23 -3.59 -17.79
N GLU A 33 1.19 -2.36 -18.30
CA GLU A 33 1.42 -1.12 -17.55
C GLU A 33 0.10 -0.40 -17.24
N HIS A 34 0.13 0.60 -16.33
CA HIS A 34 -1.04 1.40 -15.98
C HIS A 34 -1.76 1.99 -17.20
N ILE A 35 -1.04 2.39 -18.24
CA ILE A 35 -1.62 3.01 -19.44
C ILE A 35 -2.55 2.06 -20.18
N HIS A 36 -2.29 0.75 -20.15
CA HIS A 36 -3.19 -0.26 -20.73
C HIS A 36 -4.52 -0.29 -19.98
N PHE A 37 -4.49 -0.16 -18.64
CA PHE A 37 -5.71 -0.06 -17.83
C PHE A 37 -6.48 1.24 -18.09
N ILE A 38 -5.79 2.38 -18.27
CA ILE A 38 -6.44 3.64 -18.64
C ILE A 38 -7.14 3.48 -19.99
N TYR A 39 -6.49 2.87 -20.98
CA TYR A 39 -7.10 2.61 -22.27
C TYR A 39 -8.26 1.61 -22.19
N ALA A 40 -8.11 0.57 -21.39
CA ALA A 40 -9.18 -0.41 -21.15
C ALA A 40 -10.40 0.26 -20.50
N MET A 41 -10.23 1.02 -19.42
CA MET A 41 -11.30 1.75 -18.74
C MET A 41 -11.94 2.82 -19.63
N TYR A 42 -11.16 3.48 -20.50
CA TYR A 42 -11.67 4.43 -21.46
C TYR A 42 -12.67 3.81 -22.46
N ASN A 43 -12.49 2.52 -22.80
CA ASN A 43 -13.27 1.82 -23.83
C ASN A 43 -14.40 0.93 -23.28
N ILE A 44 -14.56 0.82 -21.97
CA ILE A 44 -15.67 0.07 -21.35
C ILE A 44 -16.68 1.05 -20.75
N ASP A 45 -17.95 0.63 -20.63
CA ASP A 45 -18.97 1.44 -19.97
C ASP A 45 -18.79 1.38 -18.44
N CYS A 46 -18.14 2.39 -17.89
CA CYS A 46 -17.90 2.54 -16.46
C CYS A 46 -17.78 4.02 -16.06
N VAL A 47 -17.84 4.30 -14.76
CA VAL A 47 -17.71 5.66 -14.22
C VAL A 47 -16.41 6.33 -14.66
N CYS A 48 -15.31 5.59 -14.69
CA CYS A 48 -14.02 6.15 -15.13
C CYS A 48 -14.02 6.54 -16.59
N SER A 49 -14.69 5.79 -17.46
CA SER A 49 -14.81 6.17 -18.87
C SER A 49 -15.51 7.50 -19.04
N GLN A 50 -16.61 7.73 -18.30
CA GLN A 50 -17.33 9.01 -18.33
C GLN A 50 -16.44 10.15 -17.85
N ILE A 51 -15.74 9.98 -16.72
CA ILE A 51 -14.82 10.99 -16.19
C ILE A 51 -13.70 11.30 -17.19
N LEU A 52 -13.06 10.29 -17.78
CA LEU A 52 -11.96 10.49 -18.73
C LEU A 52 -12.44 11.19 -20.02
N HIS A 53 -13.64 10.89 -20.49
CA HIS A 53 -14.25 11.58 -21.63
C HIS A 53 -14.62 13.03 -21.31
N GLU A 54 -15.24 13.30 -20.15
CA GLU A 54 -15.61 14.63 -19.69
C GLU A 54 -14.38 15.53 -19.53
N GLU A 55 -13.25 14.98 -19.06
CA GLU A 55 -11.98 15.70 -18.93
C GLU A 55 -11.26 15.86 -20.28
N GLY A 56 -11.82 15.31 -21.36
CA GLY A 56 -11.28 15.49 -22.72
C GLY A 56 -10.03 14.67 -23.02
N LEU A 57 -9.81 13.55 -22.32
CA LEU A 57 -8.69 12.66 -22.63
C LEU A 57 -8.83 12.09 -24.04
N MET A 58 -7.87 12.37 -24.91
CA MET A 58 -7.90 11.92 -26.29
C MET A 58 -7.32 10.51 -26.45
N PRO A 59 -8.02 9.58 -27.11
CA PRO A 59 -7.53 8.21 -27.34
C PRO A 59 -6.16 8.16 -28.03
N VAL A 60 -5.91 9.09 -28.94
CA VAL A 60 -4.62 9.19 -29.65
C VAL A 60 -3.45 9.43 -28.70
N ALA A 61 -3.66 10.19 -27.60
CA ALA A 61 -2.63 10.42 -26.60
C ALA A 61 -2.29 9.11 -25.85
N ILE A 62 -3.32 8.31 -25.50
CA ILE A 62 -3.14 7.03 -24.83
C ILE A 62 -2.40 6.04 -25.74
N VAL A 63 -2.82 5.90 -26.99
CA VAL A 63 -2.19 5.00 -27.97
C VAL A 63 -0.75 5.40 -28.24
N SER A 64 -0.47 6.72 -28.32
CA SER A 64 0.90 7.23 -28.47
C SER A 64 1.78 6.85 -27.26
N GLU A 65 1.24 6.87 -26.05
CA GLU A 65 1.99 6.52 -24.84
C GLU A 65 2.26 5.01 -24.79
N ILE A 66 1.28 4.16 -25.12
CA ILE A 66 1.46 2.71 -25.27
C ILE A 66 2.55 2.38 -26.30
N GLY A 67 2.60 3.11 -27.41
CA GLY A 67 3.61 2.94 -28.44
C GLY A 67 5.06 3.17 -28.00
N LYS A 68 5.28 3.91 -26.90
CA LYS A 68 6.61 4.19 -26.34
C LYS A 68 7.12 3.12 -25.39
N LEU A 69 6.26 2.17 -25.00
CA LEU A 69 6.62 1.12 -24.06
C LEU A 69 7.58 0.10 -24.70
N GLU A 70 8.35 -0.56 -23.85
CA GLU A 70 9.28 -1.62 -24.26
C GLU A 70 8.53 -2.75 -24.96
N LYS A 71 9.03 -3.14 -26.15
CA LYS A 71 8.45 -4.20 -26.97
C LYS A 71 9.31 -5.47 -26.92
N VAL A 72 8.65 -6.60 -27.11
CA VAL A 72 9.31 -7.91 -27.18
C VAL A 72 8.86 -8.65 -28.45
N ASP A 73 9.80 -9.39 -29.04
CA ASP A 73 9.52 -10.18 -30.26
C ASP A 73 8.88 -11.55 -29.95
N THR A 74 8.67 -11.87 -28.67
CA THR A 74 8.12 -13.18 -28.24
C THR A 74 6.63 -13.12 -28.04
N LEU A 75 5.91 -14.17 -28.48
CA LEU A 75 4.46 -14.36 -28.29
C LEU A 75 4.07 -14.80 -26.87
N SER A 76 4.88 -14.51 -25.85
CA SER A 76 4.51 -14.79 -24.46
C SER A 76 3.44 -13.79 -24.00
N GLU A 77 2.46 -14.26 -23.23
CA GLU A 77 1.49 -13.36 -22.59
C GLU A 77 2.22 -12.36 -21.68
N PRO A 78 1.96 -11.06 -21.85
CA PRO A 78 2.63 -10.04 -21.02
C PRO A 78 2.19 -10.14 -19.57
N GLU A 79 3.15 -10.12 -18.65
CA GLU A 79 2.89 -10.07 -17.22
C GLU A 79 2.64 -8.63 -16.77
N GLU A 80 1.89 -8.46 -15.68
CA GLU A 80 1.74 -7.15 -15.04
C GLU A 80 3.08 -6.66 -14.48
N SER A 81 3.43 -5.41 -14.77
CA SER A 81 4.62 -4.76 -14.21
C SER A 81 4.52 -4.66 -12.68
N ASN A 82 5.65 -4.43 -12.02
CA ASN A 82 5.66 -4.18 -10.58
C ASN A 82 4.84 -2.93 -10.21
N GLU A 83 4.88 -1.89 -11.04
CA GLU A 83 4.06 -0.69 -10.83
C GLU A 83 2.56 -1.01 -10.93
N THR A 84 2.16 -1.84 -11.88
CA THR A 84 0.76 -2.28 -12.00
C THR A 84 0.29 -3.12 -10.81
N LYS A 85 1.14 -4.01 -10.30
CA LYS A 85 0.82 -4.78 -9.08
C LYS A 85 0.65 -3.85 -7.87
N LEU A 86 1.51 -2.84 -7.72
CA LEU A 86 1.38 -1.81 -6.69
C LEU A 86 0.10 -0.97 -6.84
N MET A 87 -0.30 -0.64 -8.07
CA MET A 87 -1.58 0.05 -8.34
C MET A 87 -2.78 -0.75 -7.80
N PHE A 88 -2.80 -2.08 -8.00
CA PHE A 88 -3.87 -2.92 -7.46
C PHE A 88 -3.84 -2.97 -5.93
N ASP A 89 -2.66 -3.02 -5.31
CA ASP A 89 -2.52 -2.97 -3.85
C ASP A 89 -3.03 -1.64 -3.28
N ASP A 90 -2.72 -0.52 -3.94
CA ASP A 90 -3.20 0.79 -3.53
C ASP A 90 -4.71 0.94 -3.78
N ALA A 91 -5.23 0.45 -4.92
CA ALA A 91 -6.66 0.45 -5.20
C ALA A 91 -7.46 -0.33 -4.15
N ARG A 92 -6.93 -1.46 -3.66
CA ARG A 92 -7.50 -2.23 -2.55
C ARG A 92 -7.54 -1.42 -1.26
N ARG A 93 -6.43 -0.75 -0.91
CA ARG A 93 -6.37 0.14 0.27
C ARG A 93 -7.40 1.26 0.17
N ILE A 94 -7.51 1.88 -1.01
CA ILE A 94 -8.50 2.91 -1.28
C ILE A 94 -9.92 2.35 -1.09
N ALA A 95 -10.23 1.17 -1.64
CA ALA A 95 -11.52 0.52 -1.47
C ALA A 95 -11.87 0.31 0.00
N LEU A 96 -10.92 -0.17 0.82
CA LEU A 96 -11.11 -0.35 2.26
C LEU A 96 -11.36 0.98 2.99
N ILE A 97 -10.62 2.04 2.65
CA ILE A 97 -10.84 3.39 3.20
C ILE A 97 -12.24 3.88 2.84
N CYS A 98 -12.68 3.60 1.62
CA CYS A 98 -14.02 3.91 1.11
C CYS A 98 -15.11 3.00 1.68
N LYS A 99 -14.77 2.05 2.55
CA LYS A 99 -15.69 1.03 3.12
C LYS A 99 -16.43 0.24 2.04
N LYS A 100 -15.73 -0.07 0.96
CA LYS A 100 -16.24 -0.90 -0.14
C LYS A 100 -15.76 -2.34 0.05
N ASP A 101 -16.56 -3.26 -0.41
CA ASP A 101 -16.35 -4.71 -0.34
C ASP A 101 -15.57 -5.27 -1.54
N CYS A 102 -15.39 -4.46 -2.59
CA CYS A 102 -14.60 -4.83 -3.76
C CYS A 102 -13.88 -3.62 -4.38
N ILE A 103 -12.92 -3.89 -5.26
CA ILE A 103 -12.23 -2.86 -6.05
C ILE A 103 -13.13 -2.47 -7.23
N TYR A 104 -13.43 -1.18 -7.34
CA TYR A 104 -14.08 -0.58 -8.51
C TYR A 104 -13.05 0.13 -9.40
N THR A 105 -13.46 0.46 -10.63
CA THR A 105 -12.62 1.19 -11.60
C THR A 105 -12.10 2.52 -11.05
N GLU A 106 -12.91 3.22 -10.25
CA GLU A 106 -12.58 4.49 -9.60
C GLU A 106 -11.40 4.36 -8.64
N HIS A 107 -11.30 3.23 -7.92
CA HIS A 107 -10.17 2.96 -7.05
C HIS A 107 -8.88 2.76 -7.86
N LEU A 108 -8.95 2.08 -9.04
CA LEU A 108 -7.81 1.92 -9.94
C LEU A 108 -7.37 3.26 -10.55
N LEU A 109 -8.33 4.07 -11.03
CA LEU A 109 -8.01 5.37 -11.60
C LEU A 109 -7.35 6.29 -10.57
N LEU A 110 -7.86 6.28 -9.33
CA LEU A 110 -7.27 7.04 -8.25
C LEU A 110 -5.88 6.53 -7.87
N ALA A 111 -5.71 5.19 -7.75
CA ALA A 111 -4.42 4.58 -7.47
C ALA A 111 -3.37 4.91 -8.55
N SER A 112 -3.77 5.00 -9.82
CA SER A 112 -2.86 5.30 -10.93
C SER A 112 -2.23 6.71 -10.84
N VAL A 113 -2.90 7.66 -10.18
CA VAL A 113 -2.40 9.04 -9.98
C VAL A 113 -1.89 9.32 -8.58
N PHE A 114 -1.80 8.31 -7.75
CA PHE A 114 -1.42 8.43 -6.35
C PHE A 114 -0.01 9.01 -6.17
N TYR A 115 0.92 8.61 -7.03
CA TYR A 115 2.32 9.06 -6.99
C TYR A 115 2.59 10.18 -7.99
N LYS A 116 2.82 11.40 -7.51
CA LYS A 116 3.10 12.58 -8.36
C LYS A 116 4.29 12.41 -9.31
N ASN A 117 5.21 11.51 -8.99
CA ASN A 117 6.39 11.22 -9.82
C ASN A 117 6.18 10.06 -10.78
N SER A 118 5.06 9.34 -10.71
CA SER A 118 4.77 8.22 -11.61
C SER A 118 4.65 8.68 -13.06
N SER A 119 4.92 7.77 -13.99
CA SER A 119 4.74 7.98 -15.42
C SER A 119 3.27 8.34 -15.73
N MET A 120 2.34 7.67 -15.07
CA MET A 120 0.91 7.86 -15.25
C MET A 120 0.42 9.22 -14.74
N TYR A 121 0.86 9.66 -13.54
CA TYR A 121 0.55 11.00 -13.06
C TYR A 121 1.00 12.08 -14.06
N LYS A 122 2.24 11.97 -14.56
CA LYS A 122 2.80 12.91 -15.55
C LYS A 122 2.03 12.87 -16.87
N PHE A 123 1.64 11.68 -17.32
CA PHE A 123 0.83 11.51 -18.53
C PHE A 123 -0.54 12.19 -18.38
N LEU A 124 -1.29 11.87 -17.34
CA LEU A 124 -2.62 12.44 -17.12
C LEU A 124 -2.55 13.95 -16.87
N SER A 125 -1.59 14.45 -16.08
CA SER A 125 -1.45 15.90 -15.81
C SER A 125 -1.15 16.74 -17.05
N ARG A 126 -0.59 16.15 -18.12
CA ARG A 126 -0.34 16.82 -19.40
C ARG A 126 -1.55 16.83 -20.32
N ASN A 127 -2.45 15.90 -20.15
CA ASN A 127 -3.56 15.67 -21.09
C ASN A 127 -4.92 16.10 -20.54
N ILE A 128 -5.10 16.14 -19.21
CA ILE A 128 -6.36 16.48 -18.56
C ILE A 128 -6.16 17.33 -17.29
N SER A 129 -7.24 17.93 -16.79
CA SER A 129 -7.24 18.59 -15.47
C SER A 129 -7.34 17.56 -14.35
N LEU A 130 -6.20 17.21 -13.72
CA LEU A 130 -6.19 16.28 -12.60
C LEU A 130 -7.08 16.73 -11.43
N GLN A 131 -7.14 18.04 -11.17
CA GLN A 131 -7.98 18.56 -10.08
C GLN A 131 -9.48 18.33 -10.37
N SER A 132 -9.91 18.54 -11.61
CA SER A 132 -11.29 18.28 -12.04
C SER A 132 -11.60 16.78 -11.99
N MET A 133 -10.71 15.94 -12.53
CA MET A 133 -10.83 14.48 -12.48
C MET A 133 -10.98 13.98 -11.04
N LEU A 134 -10.14 14.47 -10.13
CA LEU A 134 -10.19 14.08 -8.72
C LEU A 134 -11.48 14.55 -8.03
N ASN A 135 -11.98 15.74 -8.36
CA ASN A 135 -13.27 16.22 -7.85
C ASN A 135 -14.45 15.36 -8.37
N ASN A 136 -14.38 14.90 -9.62
CA ASN A 136 -15.38 14.01 -10.18
C ASN A 136 -15.33 12.62 -9.54
N LEU A 137 -14.13 12.10 -9.25
CA LEU A 137 -13.94 10.86 -8.47
C LEU A 137 -14.48 10.98 -7.04
N ASP A 138 -14.21 12.10 -6.35
CA ASP A 138 -14.77 12.36 -5.01
C ASP A 138 -16.30 12.30 -5.00
N ARG A 139 -16.95 12.90 -6.01
CA ARG A 139 -18.40 12.86 -6.15
C ARG A 139 -18.91 11.44 -6.41
N SER A 140 -18.27 10.69 -7.32
CA SER A 140 -18.71 9.34 -7.68
C SER A 140 -18.56 8.35 -6.52
N MET A 141 -17.51 8.48 -5.72
CA MET A 141 -17.26 7.64 -4.56
C MET A 141 -17.95 8.09 -3.27
N ASN A 142 -18.59 9.27 -3.31
CA ASN A 142 -19.27 9.90 -2.17
C ASN A 142 -18.34 10.08 -0.94
N ILE A 143 -17.11 10.51 -1.19
CA ILE A 143 -16.11 10.74 -0.15
C ILE A 143 -15.74 12.21 -0.15
N ASN A 144 -16.02 12.88 0.97
CA ASN A 144 -15.58 14.25 1.15
C ASN A 144 -14.07 14.29 1.38
N ASN A 145 -13.33 14.96 0.49
CA ASN A 145 -11.88 15.18 0.56
C ASN A 145 -11.04 13.88 0.49
N ILE A 146 -11.26 13.08 -0.54
CA ILE A 146 -10.46 11.87 -0.83
C ILE A 146 -8.97 12.17 -0.83
N LEU A 147 -8.57 13.33 -1.36
CA LEU A 147 -7.18 13.77 -1.43
C LEU A 147 -6.57 14.03 -0.05
N ASP A 148 -7.33 14.54 0.90
CA ASP A 148 -6.82 14.80 2.25
C ASP A 148 -6.73 13.49 3.06
N ASN A 149 -7.66 12.57 2.84
CA ASN A 149 -7.60 11.22 3.42
C ASN A 149 -6.47 10.38 2.81
N ILE A 150 -6.16 10.59 1.52
CA ILE A 150 -5.14 9.84 0.77
C ILE A 150 -3.74 10.42 0.96
N LYS A 151 -3.57 11.74 1.14
CA LYS A 151 -2.26 12.38 1.44
C LYS A 151 -1.58 11.81 2.67
N ASN A 152 -2.33 11.18 3.56
CA ASN A 152 -1.83 10.53 4.76
C ASN A 152 -1.49 9.04 4.57
N ILE A 153 -1.61 8.49 3.35
CA ILE A 153 -1.20 7.11 3.05
C ILE A 153 0.28 7.12 2.65
N PRO A 154 1.17 6.43 3.38
CA PRO A 154 2.58 6.36 3.04
C PRO A 154 2.78 5.63 1.72
N SER A 155 3.52 6.26 0.81
CA SER A 155 3.84 5.73 -0.53
C SER A 155 4.74 4.50 -0.45
N ALA A 156 4.34 3.41 -1.06
CA ALA A 156 5.16 2.19 -1.20
C ALA A 156 6.22 2.27 -2.33
N GLY A 157 6.55 3.46 -2.85
CA GLY A 157 7.48 3.55 -3.96
C GLY A 157 8.06 4.94 -4.20
N GLN A 158 9.14 5.29 -3.53
CA GLN A 158 10.06 6.33 -4.02
C GLN A 158 11.50 5.83 -3.95
N GLY A 159 12.03 5.44 -5.11
CA GLY A 159 13.46 5.30 -5.35
C GLY A 159 14.00 6.51 -6.11
N GLY A 160 14.96 7.22 -5.53
CA GLY A 160 15.99 7.94 -6.23
C GLY A 160 15.90 9.47 -6.38
N GLY A 161 16.74 10.20 -5.63
CA GLY A 161 17.31 11.50 -5.99
C GLY A 161 17.43 12.49 -4.80
N PRO A 162 18.59 13.13 -4.57
CA PRO A 162 18.86 13.89 -3.35
C PRO A 162 18.41 15.35 -3.48
N ALA A 163 17.49 15.79 -2.63
CA ALA A 163 17.42 17.20 -2.24
C ALA A 163 16.57 17.38 -0.96
N SER A 164 17.29 17.60 0.11
CA SER A 164 16.95 18.39 1.32
C SER A 164 15.55 19.00 1.39
N LYS A 165 14.71 18.50 2.35
CA LYS A 165 14.08 19.25 3.44
C LYS A 165 13.16 18.32 4.24
N GLN A 166 13.42 18.28 5.51
CA GLN A 166 12.63 17.78 6.63
C GLN A 166 11.34 17.02 6.25
N SER A 167 11.44 15.69 6.20
CA SER A 167 10.32 14.76 6.17
C SER A 167 9.57 14.92 7.49
N SER A 168 8.30 15.34 7.42
CA SER A 168 7.37 14.99 8.48
C SER A 168 7.43 13.47 8.66
N ALA A 169 8.01 13.01 9.73
CA ALA A 169 8.06 11.62 10.13
C ALA A 169 6.64 11.06 10.01
N SER A 170 6.49 9.88 9.41
CA SER A 170 5.23 9.13 9.34
C SER A 170 4.72 8.97 10.77
N GLN A 171 3.79 9.82 11.18
CA GLN A 171 3.20 9.74 12.50
C GLN A 171 2.24 8.56 12.55
N LEU A 172 2.31 7.81 13.64
CA LEU A 172 1.38 6.73 13.92
C LEU A 172 -0.06 7.28 13.93
N PRO A 173 -1.07 6.57 13.37
CA PRO A 173 -2.47 6.96 13.50
C PRO A 173 -2.85 7.22 14.95
N GLN A 174 -3.62 8.28 15.22
CA GLN A 174 -4.00 8.66 16.59
C GLN A 174 -4.70 7.52 17.33
N GLU A 175 -5.46 6.71 16.58
CA GLU A 175 -6.18 5.54 17.09
C GLU A 175 -5.25 4.46 17.66
N LEU A 176 -3.98 4.45 17.29
CA LEU A 176 -2.98 3.49 17.78
C LEU A 176 -2.14 4.01 18.94
N ASN A 177 -2.14 5.31 19.24
CA ASN A 177 -1.26 5.91 20.25
C ASN A 177 -1.46 5.31 21.65
N ASP A 178 -2.71 4.97 21.99
CA ASP A 178 -3.06 4.42 23.30
C ASP A 178 -3.05 2.88 23.33
N LEU A 179 -2.76 2.24 22.20
CA LEU A 179 -2.87 0.79 22.03
C LEU A 179 -1.51 0.09 21.95
N GLY A 180 -0.41 0.83 22.07
CA GLY A 180 0.91 0.22 21.96
C GLY A 180 2.05 1.22 21.84
N VAL A 181 3.20 0.74 21.37
CA VAL A 181 4.45 1.49 21.29
C VAL A 181 5.05 1.43 19.90
N ASP A 182 5.39 2.60 19.34
CA ASP A 182 6.17 2.71 18.10
C ASP A 182 7.67 2.53 18.41
N PHE A 183 8.20 1.34 18.13
CA PHE A 183 9.63 1.06 18.29
C PHE A 183 10.49 1.80 17.26
N THR A 184 9.97 2.08 16.07
CA THR A 184 10.70 2.85 15.06
C THR A 184 10.88 4.30 15.50
N GLN A 185 9.85 4.91 16.11
CA GLN A 185 9.97 6.25 16.68
C GLN A 185 10.92 6.27 17.89
N ARG A 186 10.84 5.27 18.78
CA ARG A 186 11.78 5.13 19.89
C ARG A 186 13.22 4.97 19.41
N ALA A 187 13.45 4.23 18.33
CA ALA A 187 14.77 4.10 17.72
C ALA A 187 15.28 5.42 17.14
N ARG A 188 14.43 6.21 16.47
CA ARG A 188 14.77 7.56 15.99
C ARG A 188 15.12 8.52 17.12
N ASP A 189 14.41 8.41 18.23
CA ASP A 189 14.64 9.22 19.45
C ASP A 189 15.86 8.76 20.25
N GLY A 190 16.56 7.70 19.84
CA GLY A 190 17.69 7.13 20.56
C GLY A 190 17.32 6.47 21.90
N LYS A 191 16.04 6.10 22.08
CA LYS A 191 15.51 5.51 23.32
C LYS A 191 15.57 3.98 23.36
N ILE A 192 16.20 3.36 22.37
CA ILE A 192 16.44 1.92 22.32
C ILE A 192 17.93 1.64 22.54
N ASP A 193 18.23 0.84 23.54
CA ASP A 193 19.60 0.46 23.84
C ASP A 193 20.26 -0.38 22.72
N PRO A 194 21.59 -0.35 22.61
CA PRO A 194 22.32 -1.22 21.69
C PRO A 194 22.06 -2.70 21.98
N ILE A 195 21.61 -3.43 20.97
CA ILE A 195 21.31 -4.86 21.11
C ILE A 195 22.55 -5.65 20.73
N ILE A 196 23.08 -6.40 21.70
CA ILE A 196 24.32 -7.18 21.54
C ILE A 196 23.95 -8.67 21.36
N GLY A 197 24.58 -9.32 20.39
CA GLY A 197 24.50 -10.78 20.21
C GLY A 197 23.19 -11.31 19.62
N ARG A 198 22.38 -10.46 18.97
CA ARG A 198 21.10 -10.84 18.35
C ARG A 198 21.06 -10.59 16.83
N LYS A 199 22.22 -10.46 16.22
CA LYS A 199 22.29 -10.11 14.80
C LYS A 199 21.68 -11.17 13.91
N GLU A 200 21.95 -12.43 14.19
CA GLU A 200 21.45 -13.56 13.38
C GLU A 200 19.93 -13.66 13.43
N GLU A 201 19.33 -13.46 14.62
CA GLU A 201 17.86 -13.48 14.78
C GLU A 201 17.21 -12.31 14.06
N ILE A 202 17.82 -11.11 14.11
CA ILE A 202 17.32 -9.92 13.40
C ILE A 202 17.40 -10.14 11.88
N GLU A 203 18.53 -10.62 11.36
CA GLU A 203 18.70 -10.94 9.94
C GLU A 203 17.66 -11.98 9.49
N ARG A 204 17.42 -12.99 10.32
CA ARG A 204 16.42 -14.01 10.03
C ARG A 204 15.00 -13.48 9.95
N ILE A 205 14.62 -12.54 10.84
CA ILE A 205 13.32 -11.84 10.78
C ILE A 205 13.21 -11.03 9.49
N ILE A 206 14.25 -10.27 9.13
CA ILE A 206 14.31 -9.49 7.90
C ILE A 206 14.10 -10.39 6.67
N GLU A 207 14.80 -11.53 6.61
CA GLU A 207 14.61 -12.50 5.53
C GLU A 207 13.18 -13.01 5.41
N ILE A 208 12.56 -13.35 6.56
CA ILE A 208 11.18 -13.87 6.58
C ILE A 208 10.20 -12.78 6.15
N LEU A 209 10.33 -11.56 6.66
CA LEU A 209 9.47 -10.43 6.29
C LEU A 209 9.56 -10.06 4.80
N CYS A 210 10.70 -10.35 4.15
CA CYS A 210 10.90 -10.11 2.72
C CYS A 210 10.37 -11.22 1.81
N ARG A 211 9.84 -12.31 2.34
CA ARG A 211 9.27 -13.40 1.53
C ARG A 211 7.98 -12.97 0.86
N LYS A 212 7.69 -13.53 -0.31
CA LYS A 212 6.41 -13.32 -1.01
C LYS A 212 5.21 -13.95 -0.28
N THR A 213 5.44 -15.08 0.38
CA THR A 213 4.44 -15.83 1.15
C THR A 213 5.07 -16.29 2.46
N LYS A 214 4.24 -16.57 3.49
CA LYS A 214 4.69 -16.99 4.83
C LYS A 214 5.70 -16.01 5.43
N ASN A 215 5.39 -14.71 5.30
CA ASN A 215 6.24 -13.59 5.72
C ASN A 215 5.98 -13.12 7.16
N ASN A 216 5.25 -13.89 7.95
CA ASN A 216 4.97 -13.59 9.36
C ASN A 216 5.89 -14.42 10.27
N PRO A 217 6.98 -13.85 10.80
CA PRO A 217 7.87 -14.56 11.72
C PRO A 217 7.22 -14.76 13.09
N VAL A 218 7.51 -15.89 13.74
CA VAL A 218 7.14 -16.18 15.12
C VAL A 218 8.40 -16.36 15.94
N LEU A 219 8.52 -15.59 17.02
CA LEU A 219 9.62 -15.69 17.99
C LEU A 219 9.23 -16.64 19.11
N ILE A 220 9.91 -17.76 19.24
CA ILE A 220 9.68 -18.77 20.26
C ILE A 220 10.85 -18.73 21.26
N GLY A 221 10.55 -18.77 22.54
CA GLY A 221 11.55 -18.82 23.61
C GLY A 221 10.92 -18.59 24.98
N GLU A 222 11.67 -18.90 26.02
CA GLU A 222 11.25 -18.70 27.42
C GLU A 222 11.00 -17.20 27.72
N PRO A 223 10.20 -16.89 28.76
CA PRO A 223 10.09 -15.52 29.23
C PRO A 223 11.46 -14.92 29.59
N GLY A 224 11.68 -13.66 29.27
CA GLY A 224 12.94 -12.95 29.60
C GLY A 224 14.14 -13.20 28.68
N VAL A 225 14.06 -14.08 27.69
CA VAL A 225 15.20 -14.35 26.77
C VAL A 225 15.48 -13.22 25.78
N GLY A 226 14.70 -12.13 25.78
CA GLY A 226 14.93 -10.95 24.95
C GLY A 226 14.22 -10.97 23.59
N LYS A 227 13.02 -11.61 23.49
CA LYS A 227 12.23 -11.59 22.25
C LYS A 227 11.89 -10.16 21.80
N SER A 228 11.46 -9.30 22.73
CA SER A 228 11.15 -7.89 22.44
C SER A 228 12.39 -7.10 22.03
N ALA A 229 13.58 -7.42 22.60
CA ALA A 229 14.84 -6.79 22.20
C ALA A 229 15.21 -7.10 20.73
N VAL A 230 14.91 -8.31 20.22
CA VAL A 230 15.11 -8.64 18.79
C VAL A 230 14.24 -7.76 17.90
N VAL A 231 13.01 -7.49 18.30
CA VAL A 231 12.06 -6.62 17.54
C VAL A 231 12.49 -5.14 17.61
N GLU A 232 12.98 -4.70 18.77
CA GLU A 232 13.60 -3.37 18.93
C GLU A 232 14.85 -3.23 18.03
N GLY A 233 15.65 -4.32 17.89
CA GLY A 233 16.76 -4.40 16.96
C GLY A 233 16.34 -4.24 15.51
N LEU A 234 15.28 -4.91 15.09
CA LEU A 234 14.68 -4.72 13.77
C LEU A 234 14.32 -3.26 13.52
N ALA A 235 13.68 -2.60 14.49
CA ALA A 235 13.33 -1.18 14.37
C ALA A 235 14.57 -0.28 14.20
N ARG A 236 15.67 -0.57 14.89
CA ARG A 236 16.95 0.13 14.72
C ARG A 236 17.56 -0.09 13.34
N GLU A 237 17.58 -1.32 12.83
CA GLU A 237 18.10 -1.62 11.49
C GLU A 237 17.26 -0.92 10.40
N ILE A 238 15.93 -0.82 10.58
CA ILE A 238 15.04 -0.06 9.69
C ILE A 238 15.41 1.43 9.71
N VAL A 239 15.59 2.02 10.89
CA VAL A 239 15.95 3.44 11.05
C VAL A 239 17.34 3.73 10.50
N ALA A 240 18.31 2.83 10.70
CA ALA A 240 19.66 2.92 10.17
C ALA A 240 19.72 2.71 8.65
N GLY A 241 18.64 2.20 8.02
CA GLY A 241 18.59 1.89 6.60
C GLY A 241 19.30 0.59 6.21
N ASN A 242 19.69 -0.23 7.18
CA ASN A 242 20.43 -1.50 6.99
C ASN A 242 19.48 -2.67 6.64
N VAL A 243 18.39 -2.39 5.96
CA VAL A 243 17.37 -3.37 5.56
C VAL A 243 17.08 -3.26 4.07
N PRO A 244 16.56 -4.33 3.43
CA PRO A 244 16.11 -4.27 2.04
C PRO A 244 15.08 -3.16 1.81
N GLU A 245 14.99 -2.65 0.57
CA GLU A 245 14.10 -1.55 0.18
C GLU A 245 12.65 -1.75 0.65
N LEU A 246 12.15 -2.99 0.62
CA LEU A 246 10.81 -3.37 1.06
C LEU A 246 10.51 -2.97 2.53
N LEU A 247 11.53 -2.89 3.37
CA LEU A 247 11.39 -2.62 4.81
C LEU A 247 11.82 -1.20 5.23
N LYS A 248 12.51 -0.43 4.37
CA LYS A 248 13.10 0.88 4.73
C LYS A 248 12.11 1.91 5.29
N ASN A 249 10.84 1.87 4.87
CA ASN A 249 9.83 2.83 5.29
C ASN A 249 8.76 2.20 6.21
N LYS A 250 9.05 1.03 6.77
CA LYS A 250 8.12 0.36 7.67
C LYS A 250 8.24 0.92 9.10
N ILE A 251 7.11 0.93 9.81
CA ILE A 251 7.00 1.25 11.22
C ILE A 251 6.86 -0.06 11.98
N VAL A 252 7.68 -0.31 12.97
CA VAL A 252 7.54 -1.46 13.88
C VAL A 252 6.72 -0.99 15.07
N PHE A 253 5.48 -1.46 15.15
CA PHE A 253 4.52 -1.12 16.20
C PHE A 253 4.26 -2.31 17.10
N SER A 254 4.54 -2.18 18.38
CA SER A 254 4.19 -3.19 19.40
C SER A 254 2.79 -2.94 19.89
N LEU A 255 1.87 -3.85 19.57
CA LEU A 255 0.48 -3.81 20.05
C LEU A 255 0.41 -4.36 21.47
N ASP A 256 -0.12 -3.58 22.40
CA ASP A 256 -0.35 -3.98 23.78
C ASP A 256 -1.79 -4.52 23.93
N ILE A 257 -1.91 -5.83 24.08
CA ILE A 257 -3.19 -6.50 24.30
C ILE A 257 -3.83 -6.04 25.61
N GLY A 258 -3.02 -5.77 26.65
CA GLY A 258 -3.51 -5.26 27.93
C GLY A 258 -4.22 -3.91 27.79
N SER A 259 -3.68 -3.01 26.99
CA SER A 259 -4.29 -1.71 26.70
C SER A 259 -5.59 -1.83 25.88
N LEU A 260 -5.70 -2.84 25.02
CA LEU A 260 -6.96 -3.12 24.31
C LEU A 260 -8.09 -3.54 25.25
N VAL A 261 -7.76 -4.36 26.26
CA VAL A 261 -8.73 -4.88 27.26
C VAL A 261 -9.03 -3.80 28.31
N ALA A 262 -8.07 -2.93 28.63
CA ALA A 262 -8.21 -1.90 29.63
C ALA A 262 -9.37 -0.95 29.29
N GLY A 263 -10.31 -0.82 30.23
CA GLY A 263 -11.46 0.08 30.08
C GLY A 263 -12.65 -0.49 29.29
N THR A 264 -12.60 -1.74 28.83
CA THR A 264 -13.76 -2.43 28.25
C THR A 264 -14.53 -3.18 29.33
N LYS A 265 -15.85 -2.92 29.41
CA LYS A 265 -16.75 -3.65 30.31
C LYS A 265 -17.43 -4.84 29.63
N TYR A 266 -17.49 -4.84 28.32
CA TYR A 266 -18.19 -5.84 27.52
C TYR A 266 -17.28 -6.37 26.40
N ARG A 267 -17.40 -7.65 26.10
CA ARG A 267 -16.65 -8.33 25.04
C ARG A 267 -16.79 -7.63 23.67
N GLY A 268 -17.97 -7.09 23.35
CA GLY A 268 -18.22 -6.37 22.10
C GLY A 268 -17.42 -5.07 21.95
N GLU A 269 -17.09 -4.39 23.06
CA GLU A 269 -16.25 -3.19 23.05
C GLU A 269 -14.80 -3.52 22.69
N LEU A 270 -14.28 -4.64 23.19
CA LEU A 270 -12.96 -5.15 22.85
C LEU A 270 -12.87 -5.49 21.35
N GLU A 271 -13.86 -6.24 20.84
CA GLU A 271 -13.91 -6.61 19.42
C GLU A 271 -13.96 -5.37 18.52
N GLN A 272 -14.71 -4.35 18.90
CA GLN A 272 -14.79 -3.08 18.16
C GLN A 272 -13.47 -2.30 18.20
N ARG A 273 -12.78 -2.21 19.34
CA ARG A 273 -11.47 -1.54 19.46
C ARG A 273 -10.41 -2.26 18.66
N LEU A 274 -10.36 -3.60 18.73
CA LEU A 274 -9.42 -4.39 17.94
C LEU A 274 -9.68 -4.21 16.43
N LYS A 275 -10.94 -4.22 16.01
CA LYS A 275 -11.32 -3.97 14.62
C LYS A 275 -10.87 -2.59 14.15
N SER A 276 -11.12 -1.54 14.94
CA SER A 276 -10.66 -0.18 14.62
C SER A 276 -9.14 -0.06 14.53
N ALA A 277 -8.41 -0.73 15.44
CA ALA A 277 -6.94 -0.78 15.40
C ALA A 277 -6.43 -1.47 14.13
N ILE A 278 -7.01 -2.62 13.77
CA ILE A 278 -6.67 -3.36 12.54
C ILE A 278 -6.98 -2.50 11.30
N GLU A 279 -8.14 -1.84 11.24
CA GLU A 279 -8.49 -0.94 10.14
C GLU A 279 -7.51 0.23 10.03
N ALA A 280 -7.04 0.80 11.15
CA ALA A 280 -6.04 1.87 11.17
C ALA A 280 -4.67 1.36 10.65
N ILE A 281 -4.24 0.16 11.07
CA ILE A 281 -3.00 -0.48 10.62
C ILE A 281 -3.05 -0.76 9.11
N ILE A 282 -4.16 -1.31 8.62
CA ILE A 282 -4.37 -1.61 7.19
C ILE A 282 -4.35 -0.30 6.38
N ARG A 283 -5.05 0.73 6.84
CA ARG A 283 -5.11 2.05 6.22
C ARG A 283 -3.72 2.69 6.11
N GLN A 284 -2.89 2.57 7.15
CA GLN A 284 -1.52 3.07 7.18
C GLN A 284 -0.61 2.30 6.20
N GLY A 285 -0.76 0.98 6.09
CA GLY A 285 -0.15 0.13 5.06
C GLY A 285 1.36 -0.10 5.17
N ASN A 286 2.07 0.59 6.06
CA ASN A 286 3.51 0.45 6.27
C ASN A 286 3.87 0.00 7.69
N ILE A 287 2.94 -0.55 8.45
CA ILE A 287 3.15 -1.01 9.83
C ILE A 287 3.47 -2.51 9.85
N ILE A 288 4.54 -2.85 10.55
CA ILE A 288 4.84 -4.22 11.00
C ILE A 288 4.35 -4.29 12.43
N VAL A 289 3.33 -5.10 12.67
CA VAL A 289 2.76 -5.28 14.02
C VAL A 289 3.52 -6.36 14.75
N PHE A 290 4.03 -6.03 15.92
CA PHE A 290 4.53 -7.00 16.90
C PHE A 290 3.46 -7.23 17.96
N ILE A 291 3.14 -8.48 18.19
CA ILE A 291 2.20 -8.91 19.26
C ILE A 291 2.99 -9.78 20.22
N ASP A 292 3.17 -9.31 21.44
CA ASP A 292 3.75 -10.12 22.50
C ASP A 292 2.66 -10.97 23.14
N GLU A 293 3.04 -12.12 23.69
CA GLU A 293 2.14 -13.03 24.41
C GLU A 293 0.85 -13.41 23.64
N LEU A 294 0.99 -13.79 22.36
CA LEU A 294 -0.13 -14.14 21.47
C LEU A 294 -1.12 -15.16 22.09
N HIS A 295 -0.67 -15.94 23.07
CA HIS A 295 -1.50 -16.91 23.80
C HIS A 295 -2.53 -16.28 24.73
N THR A 296 -2.48 -14.96 24.95
CA THR A 296 -3.46 -14.23 25.77
C THR A 296 -4.69 -13.76 24.99
N LEU A 297 -4.66 -13.91 23.66
CA LEU A 297 -5.76 -13.66 22.75
C LEU A 297 -6.68 -14.89 22.68
#